data_d7741fdb068791a9879e2705aea5f4d5
#
_entry.id   d7741fdb068791a9879e2705aea5f4d5
#
_cell.length_a   1.000
_cell.length_b   1.000
_cell.length_c   1.000
_cell.angle_alpha   90.00
_cell.angle_beta   90.00
_cell.angle_gamma   90.00
#
_symmetry.space_group_name_H-M   'P 1'
#
loop_
_entity.id
_entity.type
_entity.pdbx_description
1 polymer ?
#
loop_
_entity_poly.entity_id
_entity_poly.type
_entity_poly.pdbx_seq_one_letter_code
_entity_poly.pdbx_strand_id
1 'polypeptide(L)'
;MSLWDRIDAESKPALDILWETLPGGLNGIPDIVARRAAYEAFRAAAPKGEFPNLNVSDHSYAGPDGDLSLRLYQPQSASVPAPGLIYIHGGGMIMGNLE
;
A
#
# COMPACT_ATOMS: atom_id res chain seq x y z
N MET A 1 19.27 3.58 25.79
CA MET A 1 19.13 3.66 24.31
C MET A 1 17.69 3.31 23.97
N SER A 2 16.94 4.26 23.42
CA SER A 2 15.55 4.03 23.00
C SER A 2 15.51 3.19 21.72
N LEU A 3 14.35 2.60 21.41
CA LEU A 3 14.16 1.95 20.10
C LEU A 3 14.40 2.92 18.95
N TRP A 4 14.10 4.19 19.16
CA TRP A 4 14.29 5.27 18.20
C TRP A 4 15.76 5.52 17.83
N ASP A 5 16.67 5.32 18.80
CA ASP A 5 18.12 5.46 18.59
C ASP A 5 18.73 4.31 17.76
N ARG A 6 17.96 3.23 17.55
CA ARG A 6 18.37 2.03 16.81
C ARG A 6 17.92 2.03 15.36
N ILE A 7 17.13 3.02 14.98
CA ILE A 7 16.66 3.18 13.59
C ILE A 7 17.81 3.78 12.78
N ASP A 8 18.04 3.22 11.59
CA ASP A 8 19.05 3.75 10.69
C ASP A 8 18.69 5.17 10.21
N ALA A 9 19.74 5.94 9.86
CA ALA A 9 19.60 7.35 9.52
C ALA A 9 18.79 7.59 8.24
N GLU A 10 18.71 6.60 7.35
CA GLU A 10 17.98 6.70 6.08
C GLU A 10 16.46 6.51 6.28
N SER A 11 16.09 5.62 7.20
CA SER A 11 14.68 5.32 7.51
C SER A 11 14.03 6.37 8.43
N LYS A 12 14.82 7.07 9.24
CA LYS A 12 14.32 7.98 10.26
C LYS A 12 13.42 9.10 9.72
N PRO A 13 13.76 9.82 8.63
CA PRO A 13 12.91 10.89 8.11
C PRO A 13 11.51 10.40 7.68
N ALA A 14 11.41 9.21 7.09
CA ALA A 14 10.12 8.63 6.70
C ALA A 14 9.27 8.26 7.92
N LEU A 15 9.90 7.77 8.97
CA LEU A 15 9.23 7.44 10.23
C LEU A 15 8.80 8.68 11.01
N ASP A 16 9.59 9.76 10.97
CA ASP A 16 9.23 11.04 11.57
C ASP A 16 7.95 11.58 10.92
N ILE A 17 7.87 11.58 9.58
CA ILE A 17 6.66 11.99 8.84
C ILE A 17 5.46 11.11 9.20
N LEU A 18 5.66 9.80 9.27
CA LEU A 18 4.59 8.86 9.67
C LEU A 18 4.08 9.19 11.07
N TRP A 19 4.98 9.44 12.01
CA TRP A 19 4.64 9.69 13.40
C TRP A 19 3.96 11.05 13.61
N GLU A 20 4.35 12.06 12.86
CA GLU A 20 3.71 13.36 12.83
C GLU A 20 2.30 13.28 12.23
N THR A 21 2.12 12.50 11.17
CA THR A 21 0.84 12.34 10.47
C THR A 21 -0.14 11.45 11.24
N LEU A 22 0.36 10.42 11.91
CA LEU A 22 -0.41 9.44 12.68
C LEU A 22 0.17 9.29 14.10
N PRO A 23 -0.05 10.25 14.99
CA PRO A 23 0.44 10.18 16.37
C PRO A 23 -0.07 8.93 17.09
N GLY A 24 0.86 8.13 17.65
CA GLY A 24 0.53 6.83 18.22
C GLY A 24 0.35 5.71 17.19
N GLY A 25 0.59 6.01 15.91
CA GLY A 25 0.41 5.09 14.79
C GLY A 25 -1.05 4.67 14.60
N LEU A 26 -1.29 3.76 13.68
CA LEU A 26 -2.63 3.23 13.41
C LEU A 26 -3.27 2.51 14.61
N ASN A 27 -2.46 1.96 15.51
CA ASN A 27 -2.94 1.29 16.71
C ASN A 27 -3.54 2.26 17.74
N GLY A 28 -3.22 3.55 17.65
CA GLY A 28 -3.83 4.61 18.47
C GLY A 28 -5.28 4.93 18.08
N ILE A 29 -5.78 4.38 16.97
CA ILE A 29 -7.15 4.59 16.47
C ILE A 29 -7.96 3.31 16.73
N PRO A 30 -8.81 3.25 17.78
CA PRO A 30 -9.54 2.04 18.15
C PRO A 30 -10.60 1.63 17.12
N ASP A 31 -11.31 2.61 16.57
CA ASP A 31 -12.37 2.35 15.59
C ASP A 31 -11.79 1.92 14.25
N ILE A 32 -12.26 0.78 13.70
CA ILE A 32 -11.70 0.19 12.49
C ILE A 32 -12.01 1.03 11.24
N VAL A 33 -13.15 1.69 11.19
CA VAL A 33 -13.54 2.53 10.03
C VAL A 33 -12.68 3.78 10.02
N ALA A 34 -12.50 4.42 11.17
CA ALA A 34 -11.61 5.57 11.32
C ALA A 34 -10.16 5.21 11.03
N ARG A 35 -9.70 4.03 11.46
CA ARG A 35 -8.34 3.53 11.18
C ARG A 35 -8.12 3.31 9.68
N ARG A 36 -9.08 2.73 8.98
CA ARG A 36 -9.03 2.57 7.51
C ARG A 36 -8.97 3.92 6.82
N ALA A 37 -9.83 4.85 7.20
CA ALA A 37 -9.84 6.19 6.63
C ALA A 37 -8.51 6.94 6.84
N ALA A 38 -7.92 6.85 8.03
CA ALA A 38 -6.61 7.44 8.34
C ALA A 38 -5.48 6.82 7.50
N TYR A 39 -5.51 5.50 7.32
CA TYR A 39 -4.55 4.78 6.48
C TYR A 39 -4.66 5.18 5.01
N GLU A 40 -5.88 5.26 4.47
CA GLU A 40 -6.14 5.71 3.10
C GLU A 40 -5.65 7.15 2.87
N ALA A 41 -5.95 8.06 3.80
CA ALA A 41 -5.48 9.44 3.73
C ALA A 41 -3.94 9.53 3.73
N PHE A 42 -3.30 8.75 4.58
CA PHE A 42 -1.83 8.64 4.62
C PHE A 42 -1.26 8.13 3.29
N ARG A 43 -1.84 7.07 2.74
CA ARG A 43 -1.43 6.49 1.46
C ARG A 43 -1.64 7.45 0.29
N ALA A 44 -2.75 8.17 0.27
CA ALA A 44 -3.06 9.13 -0.78
C ALA A 44 -2.08 10.32 -0.81
N ALA A 45 -1.52 10.68 0.35
CA ALA A 45 -0.52 11.74 0.47
C ALA A 45 0.90 11.29 0.05
N ALA A 46 1.15 9.99 -0.05
CA ALA A 46 2.46 9.47 -0.45
C ALA A 46 2.76 9.79 -1.93
N PRO A 47 4.02 10.11 -2.28
CA PRO A 47 4.41 10.29 -3.67
C PRO A 47 4.11 9.03 -4.49
N LYS A 48 3.45 9.22 -5.62
CA LYS A 48 3.20 8.12 -6.58
C LYS A 48 4.24 8.18 -7.68
N GLY A 49 4.84 7.03 -8.00
CA GLY A 49 5.73 6.90 -9.15
C GLY A 49 4.95 6.99 -10.46
N GLU A 50 5.60 7.53 -11.48
CA GLU A 50 5.09 7.49 -12.85
C GLU A 50 5.74 6.33 -13.61
N PHE A 51 4.91 5.52 -14.26
CA PHE A 51 5.37 4.35 -15.01
C PHE A 51 4.81 4.39 -16.44
N PRO A 52 5.32 5.29 -17.30
CA PRO A 52 4.74 5.55 -18.63
C PRO A 52 4.79 4.33 -19.57
N ASN A 53 5.66 3.36 -19.29
CA ASN A 53 5.82 2.15 -20.11
C ASN A 53 4.98 0.95 -19.61
N LEU A 54 4.05 1.19 -18.68
CA LEU A 54 3.14 0.17 -18.19
C LEU A 54 1.71 0.43 -18.66
N ASN A 55 1.05 -0.62 -19.12
CA ASN A 55 -0.41 -0.66 -19.21
C ASN A 55 -0.94 -1.14 -17.86
N VAL A 56 -1.81 -0.35 -17.25
CA VAL A 56 -2.45 -0.67 -15.98
C VAL A 56 -3.93 -0.86 -16.21
N SER A 57 -4.48 -1.98 -15.74
CA SER A 57 -5.90 -2.29 -15.88
C SER A 57 -6.45 -2.96 -14.63
N ASP A 58 -7.65 -2.57 -14.23
CA ASP A 58 -8.37 -3.17 -13.11
C ASP A 58 -9.33 -4.24 -13.62
N HIS A 59 -9.35 -5.35 -12.91
CA HIS A 59 -10.18 -6.51 -13.19
C HIS A 59 -10.90 -6.95 -11.93
N SER A 60 -12.01 -7.64 -12.11
CA SER A 60 -12.77 -8.25 -11.03
C SER A 60 -12.98 -9.73 -11.31
N TYR A 61 -12.98 -10.54 -10.27
CA TYR A 61 -13.32 -11.95 -10.36
C TYR A 61 -14.15 -12.38 -9.15
N ALA A 62 -14.99 -13.39 -9.34
CA ALA A 62 -15.85 -13.90 -8.28
C ALA A 62 -15.02 -14.56 -7.18
N GLY A 63 -15.12 -14.03 -5.96
CA GLY A 63 -14.56 -14.62 -4.75
C GLY A 63 -15.61 -15.35 -3.91
N PRO A 64 -15.23 -16.01 -2.82
CA PRO A 64 -16.15 -16.78 -1.98
C PRO A 64 -17.20 -15.90 -1.27
N ASP A 65 -16.85 -14.66 -0.93
CA ASP A 65 -17.70 -13.73 -0.18
C ASP A 65 -18.05 -12.46 -0.98
N GLY A 66 -17.86 -12.49 -2.29
CA GLY A 66 -18.11 -11.37 -3.20
C GLY A 66 -16.98 -11.16 -4.20
N ASP A 67 -17.14 -10.18 -5.06
CA ASP A 67 -16.15 -9.89 -6.08
C ASP A 67 -14.84 -9.36 -5.48
N LEU A 68 -13.74 -9.88 -5.98
CA LEU A 68 -12.39 -9.46 -5.63
C LEU A 68 -11.79 -8.66 -6.78
N SER A 69 -11.18 -7.55 -6.44
CA SER A 69 -10.51 -6.68 -7.41
C SER A 69 -9.02 -7.00 -7.50
N LEU A 70 -8.49 -6.98 -8.70
CA LEU A 70 -7.06 -7.06 -8.97
C LEU A 70 -6.62 -5.99 -9.96
N ARG A 71 -5.38 -5.56 -9.86
CA ARG A 71 -4.77 -4.63 -10.79
C ARG A 71 -3.62 -5.32 -11.53
N LEU A 72 -3.69 -5.31 -12.85
CA LEU A 72 -2.66 -5.85 -13.72
C LEU A 72 -1.75 -4.72 -14.21
N TYR A 73 -0.45 -4.92 -14.04
CA TYR A 73 0.61 -4.08 -14.57
C TYR A 73 1.34 -4.85 -15.66
N GLN A 74 1.23 -4.41 -16.89
CA GLN A 74 1.81 -5.08 -18.04
C GLN A 74 2.76 -4.14 -18.78
N PRO A 75 4.05 -4.49 -18.93
CA PRO A 75 4.97 -3.71 -19.75
C PRO A 75 4.48 -3.66 -21.20
N GLN A 76 4.47 -2.46 -21.79
CA GLN A 76 4.04 -2.26 -23.18
C GLN A 76 4.88 -3.05 -24.18
N SER A 77 6.15 -3.28 -23.85
CA SER A 77 7.13 -4.00 -24.68
C SER A 77 7.22 -5.50 -24.37
N ALA A 78 6.39 -6.04 -23.48
CA ALA A 78 6.48 -7.44 -23.11
C ALA A 78 6.07 -8.35 -24.28
N SER A 79 6.94 -9.28 -24.63
CA SER A 79 6.59 -10.41 -25.47
C SER A 79 5.80 -11.45 -24.68
N VAL A 80 4.81 -12.06 -25.27
CA VAL A 80 4.05 -13.15 -24.64
C VAL A 80 4.52 -14.51 -25.17
N PRO A 81 4.66 -15.54 -24.33
CA PRO A 81 4.46 -15.55 -22.88
C PRO A 81 5.58 -14.83 -22.11
N ALA A 82 5.22 -14.15 -21.02
CA ALA A 82 6.14 -13.47 -20.13
C ALA A 82 6.02 -14.03 -18.70
N PRO A 83 7.09 -13.98 -17.88
CA PRO A 83 7.00 -14.31 -16.47
C PRO A 83 5.97 -13.43 -15.75
N GLY A 84 5.20 -14.02 -14.82
CA GLY A 84 4.23 -13.32 -14.01
C GLY A 84 4.66 -13.23 -12.55
N LEU A 85 4.31 -12.14 -11.88
CA LEU A 85 4.46 -11.92 -10.45
C LEU A 85 3.09 -11.60 -9.86
N ILE A 86 2.73 -12.30 -8.80
CA ILE A 86 1.54 -11.96 -8.01
C ILE A 86 2.01 -11.27 -6.73
N TYR A 87 1.53 -10.04 -6.50
CA TYR A 87 1.77 -9.30 -5.28
C TYR A 87 0.47 -9.16 -4.49
N ILE A 88 0.49 -9.59 -3.24
CA ILE A 88 -0.63 -9.46 -2.31
C ILE A 88 -0.26 -8.36 -1.31
N HIS A 89 -1.04 -7.28 -1.28
CA HIS A 89 -0.74 -6.15 -0.42
C HIS A 89 -0.82 -6.51 1.07
N GLY A 90 0.00 -5.83 1.87
CA GLY A 90 -0.07 -5.90 3.32
C GLY A 90 -1.25 -5.13 3.90
N GLY A 91 -1.43 -5.18 5.21
CA GLY A 91 -2.48 -4.42 5.92
C GLY A 91 -3.13 -5.19 7.07
N GLY A 92 -2.52 -6.31 7.50
CA GLY A 92 -3.00 -7.12 8.62
C GLY A 92 -4.41 -7.69 8.39
N MET A 93 -4.81 -7.89 7.15
CA MET A 93 -6.14 -8.34 6.71
C MET A 93 -7.30 -7.42 7.06
N ILE A 94 -7.03 -6.21 7.51
CA ILE A 94 -8.05 -5.23 7.90
C ILE A 94 -7.95 -3.90 7.16
N MET A 95 -6.84 -3.66 6.48
CA MET A 95 -6.55 -2.40 5.77
C MET A 95 -5.90 -2.68 4.42
N GLY A 96 -5.89 -1.66 3.57
CA GLY A 96 -5.26 -1.69 2.26
C GLY A 96 -6.25 -1.92 1.12
N ASN A 97 -5.83 -1.51 -0.06
CA ASN A 97 -6.54 -1.65 -1.32
C ASN A 97 -5.53 -1.69 -2.48
N LEU A 98 -5.98 -1.49 -3.70
CA LEU A 98 -5.13 -1.47 -4.90
C LEU A 98 -4.37 -0.14 -5.11
N GLU A 99 -4.65 0.91 -4.30
CA GLU A 99 -4.01 2.23 -4.41
C GLU A 99 -2.67 2.32 -3.69
#